data_4298a7dc71f90a3ea72597d71a1b4a57
#
_entry.id   4298a7dc71f90a3ea72597d71a1b4a57
#
_cell.length_a   1.000
_cell.length_b   1.000
_cell.length_c   1.000
_cell.angle_alpha   90.00
_cell.angle_beta   90.00
_cell.angle_gamma   90.00
#
_symmetry.space_group_name_H-M   'P 1'
#
loop_
_entity.id
_entity.type
_entity.pdbx_description
1 polymer ?
#
loop_
_entity_poly.entity_id
_entity_poly.type
_entity_poly.pdbx_seq_one_letter_code
_entity_poly.pdbx_strand_id
1 'polypeptide(L)'
;MIYNYPRFPGGKTKAVTLSYDDGTVHDIRFAEILNAYGLKCTFNLVGYRVANEECLTHAFIRENILGKGHEIANHGYFHRAMDTLRPIEAIRDTLDSRLTLEKTFGIIVRGMAFPDRTVNRHQKPELYKAVKSYLEDLDIAYTRCSGGIENDTFMLPEDFHNWEVTAHHNNPRLMEYADKFLEIDVDAQYRSRRMPRVFFMYGHSFEFDRDQNWDYLEAVCQKLAGREEIWYATNMEIYNYIHAYQSLVYSADGLLVYNPTLYEIWFDVDGILYHIKPGETITLRDEVHF
;
A
#
# COMPACT_ATOMS: atom_id res chain seq x y z
N MET A 1 12.64 8.25 -26.06
CA MET A 1 12.29 7.80 -24.69
C MET A 1 12.52 6.29 -24.60
N ILE A 2 13.42 5.85 -23.75
CA ILE A 2 13.77 4.43 -23.59
C ILE A 2 13.26 3.92 -22.24
N TYR A 3 13.52 4.66 -21.17
CA TYR A 3 13.12 4.31 -19.82
C TYR A 3 12.26 5.40 -19.22
N ASN A 4 11.07 5.02 -18.75
CA ASN A 4 10.11 5.92 -18.13
C ASN A 4 9.61 5.28 -16.83
N TYR A 5 9.84 5.95 -15.70
CA TYR A 5 9.52 5.44 -14.38
C TYR A 5 8.72 6.47 -13.56
N PRO A 6 7.74 6.04 -12.76
CA PRO A 6 7.10 6.95 -11.83
C PRO A 6 8.12 7.49 -10.82
N ARG A 7 7.83 8.69 -10.31
CA ARG A 7 8.39 9.24 -9.09
C ARG A 7 7.23 9.57 -8.17
N PHE A 8 7.40 9.34 -6.89
CA PHE A 8 6.38 9.68 -5.91
C PHE A 8 6.20 11.21 -5.76
N PRO A 9 5.15 11.69 -5.10
CA PRO A 9 4.89 13.12 -4.93
C PRO A 9 6.13 13.89 -4.48
N GLY A 10 6.40 15.01 -5.15
CA GLY A 10 7.60 15.80 -4.95
C GLY A 10 8.86 15.26 -5.62
N GLY A 11 8.74 14.32 -6.57
CA GLY A 11 9.88 13.70 -7.27
C GLY A 11 10.61 12.63 -6.45
N LYS A 12 10.03 12.18 -5.35
CA LYS A 12 10.66 11.22 -4.43
C LYS A 12 10.79 9.84 -5.07
N THR A 13 11.84 9.13 -4.69
CA THR A 13 12.16 7.80 -5.22
C THR A 13 11.78 6.66 -4.29
N LYS A 14 11.39 6.98 -3.06
CA LYS A 14 11.08 6.03 -2.01
C LYS A 14 9.72 6.30 -1.37
N ALA A 15 8.99 5.24 -1.00
CA ALA A 15 7.81 5.33 -0.16
C ALA A 15 7.86 4.29 0.97
N VAL A 16 7.22 4.62 2.09
CA VAL A 16 7.02 3.71 3.22
C VAL A 16 5.52 3.58 3.45
N THR A 17 5.03 2.35 3.53
CA THR A 17 3.66 2.02 3.90
C THR A 17 3.61 0.89 4.92
N LEU A 18 2.62 0.96 5.81
CA LEU A 18 2.36 -0.05 6.81
C LEU A 18 0.93 -0.58 6.62
N SER A 19 0.71 -1.87 6.95
CA SER A 19 -0.60 -2.49 6.86
C SER A 19 -0.82 -3.44 8.03
N TYR A 20 -1.76 -3.09 8.92
CA TYR A 20 -1.98 -3.81 10.17
C TYR A 20 -3.41 -4.34 10.27
N ASP A 21 -3.56 -5.51 10.86
CA ASP A 21 -4.75 -6.33 10.75
C ASP A 21 -5.58 -6.35 12.03
N ASP A 22 -6.82 -6.79 11.86
CA ASP A 22 -7.79 -7.17 12.88
C ASP A 22 -8.61 -6.07 13.54
N GLY A 23 -8.10 -4.86 13.70
CA GLY A 23 -8.80 -3.81 14.43
C GLY A 23 -8.92 -4.14 15.93
N THR A 24 -7.81 -4.46 16.59
CA THR A 24 -7.78 -4.81 18.01
C THR A 24 -7.62 -3.60 18.92
N VAL A 25 -7.86 -3.76 20.23
CA VAL A 25 -7.66 -2.68 21.22
C VAL A 25 -6.21 -2.15 21.22
N HIS A 26 -5.24 -2.96 20.81
CA HIS A 26 -3.82 -2.59 20.74
C HIS A 26 -3.53 -1.59 19.61
N ASP A 27 -4.43 -1.44 18.64
CA ASP A 27 -4.33 -0.41 17.60
C ASP A 27 -4.42 1.00 18.15
N ILE A 28 -4.92 1.18 19.37
CA ILE A 28 -4.95 2.49 20.05
C ILE A 28 -3.51 2.96 20.25
N ARG A 29 -2.70 2.20 20.98
CA ARG A 29 -1.29 2.52 21.21
C ARG A 29 -0.48 2.55 19.93
N PHE A 30 -0.76 1.61 19.02
CA PHE A 30 -0.09 1.54 17.74
C PHE A 30 -0.30 2.81 16.90
N ALA A 31 -1.55 3.28 16.77
CA ALA A 31 -1.87 4.51 16.05
C ALA A 31 -1.25 5.76 16.71
N GLU A 32 -1.23 5.82 18.04
CA GLU A 32 -0.57 6.93 18.78
C GLU A 32 0.92 7.01 18.44
N ILE A 33 1.62 5.87 18.44
CA ILE A 33 3.05 5.81 18.07
C ILE A 33 3.23 6.27 16.62
N LEU A 34 2.49 5.71 15.67
CA LEU A 34 2.61 6.08 14.26
C LEU A 34 2.34 7.57 14.03
N ASN A 35 1.31 8.10 14.68
CA ASN A 35 0.97 9.52 14.60
C ASN A 35 2.10 10.43 15.12
N ALA A 36 2.78 10.01 16.21
CA ALA A 36 3.90 10.77 16.78
C ALA A 36 5.10 10.82 15.81
N TYR A 37 5.31 9.77 15.01
CA TYR A 37 6.38 9.70 14.02
C TYR A 37 5.98 10.18 12.61
N GLY A 38 4.70 10.53 12.38
CA GLY A 38 4.19 10.96 11.07
C GLY A 38 4.16 9.84 10.02
N LEU A 39 4.12 8.59 10.45
CA LEU A 39 4.00 7.44 9.57
C LEU A 39 2.53 7.18 9.21
N LYS A 40 2.29 6.62 8.03
CA LYS A 40 0.96 6.24 7.56
C LYS A 40 0.78 4.72 7.63
N CYS A 41 -0.46 4.31 7.90
CA CYS A 41 -0.83 2.91 7.97
C CYS A 41 -2.20 2.67 7.32
N THR A 42 -2.35 1.50 6.72
CA THR A 42 -3.63 0.91 6.33
C THR A 42 -4.06 -0.04 7.44
N PHE A 43 -5.20 0.25 8.09
CA PHE A 43 -5.81 -0.61 9.09
C PHE A 43 -6.83 -1.51 8.41
N ASN A 44 -6.55 -2.81 8.37
CA ASN A 44 -7.43 -3.81 7.77
C ASN A 44 -8.42 -4.28 8.84
N LEU A 45 -9.66 -3.80 8.77
CA LEU A 45 -10.64 -3.99 9.82
C LEU A 45 -11.61 -5.13 9.51
N VAL A 46 -11.89 -5.95 10.51
CA VAL A 46 -12.90 -7.02 10.46
C VAL A 46 -14.29 -6.40 10.60
N GLY A 47 -15.14 -6.58 9.58
CA GLY A 47 -16.44 -5.93 9.50
C GLY A 47 -17.36 -6.23 10.71
N TYR A 48 -17.40 -7.47 11.20
CA TYR A 48 -18.19 -7.86 12.36
C TYR A 48 -17.76 -7.13 13.64
N ARG A 49 -16.44 -6.99 13.87
CA ARG A 49 -15.90 -6.26 15.03
C ARG A 49 -16.28 -4.79 14.99
N VAL A 50 -16.20 -4.18 13.81
CA VAL A 50 -16.61 -2.78 13.62
C VAL A 50 -18.11 -2.61 13.83
N ALA A 51 -18.94 -3.50 13.28
CA ALA A 51 -20.39 -3.45 13.45
C ALA A 51 -20.84 -3.46 14.92
N ASN A 52 -20.07 -4.13 15.79
CA ASN A 52 -20.39 -4.34 17.20
C ASN A 52 -19.52 -3.52 18.17
N GLU A 53 -18.60 -2.68 17.65
CA GLU A 53 -17.62 -1.93 18.48
C GLU A 53 -16.88 -2.83 19.50
N GLU A 54 -16.51 -4.05 19.11
CA GLU A 54 -15.93 -5.02 20.03
C GLU A 54 -14.57 -4.63 20.59
N CYS A 55 -13.75 -3.95 19.78
CA CYS A 55 -12.36 -3.62 20.16
C CYS A 55 -12.07 -2.12 20.07
N LEU A 56 -12.52 -1.48 18.99
CA LEU A 56 -12.32 -0.07 18.72
C LEU A 56 -13.66 0.64 18.60
N THR A 57 -13.81 1.78 19.28
CA THR A 57 -15.01 2.61 19.10
C THR A 57 -14.98 3.30 17.75
N HIS A 58 -16.15 3.56 17.17
CA HIS A 58 -16.25 4.34 15.94
C HIS A 58 -15.66 5.74 16.09
N ALA A 59 -15.77 6.36 17.29
CA ALA A 59 -15.17 7.65 17.57
C ALA A 59 -13.64 7.59 17.45
N PHE A 60 -13.01 6.61 18.08
CA PHE A 60 -11.55 6.42 17.98
C PHE A 60 -11.10 6.28 16.53
N ILE A 61 -11.78 5.41 15.75
CA ILE A 61 -11.44 5.17 14.34
C ILE A 61 -11.56 6.47 13.53
N ARG A 62 -12.62 7.26 13.73
CA ARG A 62 -12.79 8.54 13.03
C ARG A 62 -11.71 9.55 13.37
N GLU A 63 -11.36 9.69 14.65
CA GLU A 63 -10.45 10.73 15.12
C GLU A 63 -8.98 10.36 14.95
N ASN A 64 -8.60 9.13 15.26
CA ASN A 64 -7.21 8.72 15.38
C ASN A 64 -6.69 7.87 14.20
N ILE A 65 -7.58 7.31 13.40
CA ILE A 65 -7.24 6.61 12.16
C ILE A 65 -7.56 7.53 10.97
N LEU A 66 -8.83 7.72 10.65
CA LEU A 66 -9.22 8.51 9.47
C LEU A 66 -8.82 9.98 9.59
N GLY A 67 -9.06 10.61 10.74
CA GLY A 67 -8.72 12.03 11.01
C GLY A 67 -7.23 12.31 11.01
N LYS A 68 -6.39 11.29 11.11
CA LYS A 68 -4.93 11.39 10.99
C LYS A 68 -4.42 10.97 9.60
N GLY A 69 -5.33 10.67 8.67
CA GLY A 69 -5.00 10.33 7.29
C GLY A 69 -4.44 8.91 7.13
N HIS A 70 -4.77 8.01 8.04
CA HIS A 70 -4.60 6.57 7.82
C HIS A 70 -5.75 6.04 6.96
N GLU A 71 -5.55 4.88 6.37
CA GLU A 71 -6.54 4.16 5.57
C GLU A 71 -7.28 3.12 6.42
N ILE A 72 -8.56 2.89 6.09
CA ILE A 72 -9.30 1.70 6.49
C ILE A 72 -9.45 0.81 5.26
N ALA A 73 -9.07 -0.46 5.40
CA ALA A 73 -9.24 -1.49 4.40
C ALA A 73 -10.02 -2.70 4.93
N ASN A 74 -10.44 -3.55 4.01
CA ASN A 74 -11.27 -4.72 4.28
C ASN A 74 -10.42 -5.90 4.79
N HIS A 75 -10.92 -6.57 5.87
CA HIS A 75 -10.29 -7.80 6.38
C HIS A 75 -11.33 -8.93 6.57
N GLY A 76 -12.28 -9.03 5.63
CA GLY A 76 -13.41 -9.92 5.73
C GLY A 76 -14.43 -9.49 6.78
N TYR A 77 -15.66 -10.04 6.69
CA TYR A 77 -16.69 -9.75 7.68
C TYR A 77 -16.49 -10.59 8.96
N PHE A 78 -16.22 -11.88 8.80
CA PHE A 78 -16.02 -12.82 9.90
C PHE A 78 -14.56 -13.30 10.05
N HIS A 79 -13.60 -12.63 9.41
CA HIS A 79 -12.19 -13.02 9.43
C HIS A 79 -11.98 -14.47 8.98
N ARG A 80 -12.50 -14.86 7.84
CA ARG A 80 -12.40 -16.23 7.32
C ARG A 80 -11.35 -16.34 6.22
N ALA A 81 -10.55 -17.40 6.26
CA ALA A 81 -9.58 -17.68 5.20
C ALA A 81 -10.30 -17.94 3.86
N MET A 82 -10.08 -17.07 2.87
CA MET A 82 -10.81 -17.11 1.58
C MET A 82 -10.59 -18.41 0.81
N ASP A 83 -9.45 -19.06 0.95
CA ASP A 83 -9.12 -20.31 0.28
C ASP A 83 -9.87 -21.53 0.83
N THR A 84 -10.62 -21.36 1.92
CA THR A 84 -11.46 -22.40 2.53
C THR A 84 -12.95 -22.21 2.25
N LEU A 85 -13.33 -21.07 1.68
CA LEU A 85 -14.72 -20.72 1.40
C LEU A 85 -15.12 -21.11 -0.02
N ARG A 86 -16.39 -21.43 -0.22
CA ARG A 86 -16.96 -21.46 -1.57
C ARG A 86 -16.97 -20.03 -2.13
N PRO A 87 -16.87 -19.83 -3.44
CA PRO A 87 -16.83 -18.50 -4.05
C PRO A 87 -17.94 -17.57 -3.56
N ILE A 88 -19.18 -18.04 -3.47
CA ILE A 88 -20.31 -17.24 -2.99
C ILE A 88 -20.17 -16.79 -1.53
N GLU A 89 -19.54 -17.60 -0.68
CA GLU A 89 -19.29 -17.25 0.72
C GLU A 89 -18.17 -16.23 0.84
N ALA A 90 -17.11 -16.37 0.05
CA ALA A 90 -16.00 -15.43 -0.01
C ALA A 90 -16.46 -14.06 -0.54
N ILE A 91 -17.24 -14.04 -1.63
CA ILE A 91 -17.85 -12.84 -2.19
C ILE A 91 -18.71 -12.13 -1.13
N ARG A 92 -19.56 -12.88 -0.46
CA ARG A 92 -20.46 -12.33 0.56
C ARG A 92 -19.73 -11.78 1.77
N ASP A 93 -18.73 -12.52 2.29
CA ASP A 93 -17.92 -12.09 3.43
C ASP A 93 -17.16 -10.78 3.11
N THR A 94 -16.59 -10.68 1.92
CA THR A 94 -15.92 -9.46 1.45
C THR A 94 -16.90 -8.29 1.28
N LEU A 95 -18.05 -8.53 0.63
CA LEU A 95 -19.07 -7.51 0.38
C LEU A 95 -19.70 -7.00 1.67
N ASP A 96 -20.12 -7.90 2.57
CA ASP A 96 -20.74 -7.54 3.85
C ASP A 96 -19.80 -6.70 4.72
N SER A 97 -18.48 -7.03 4.73
CA SER A 97 -17.47 -6.23 5.39
C SER A 97 -17.34 -4.84 4.77
N ARG A 98 -17.15 -4.75 3.45
CA ARG A 98 -17.07 -3.48 2.72
C ARG A 98 -18.28 -2.57 2.98
N LEU A 99 -19.50 -3.10 2.84
CA LEU A 99 -20.73 -2.37 3.10
C LEU A 99 -20.82 -1.85 4.54
N THR A 100 -20.34 -2.65 5.50
CA THR A 100 -20.34 -2.25 6.91
C THR A 100 -19.39 -1.10 7.16
N LEU A 101 -18.16 -1.20 6.68
CA LEU A 101 -17.14 -0.15 6.84
C LEU A 101 -17.57 1.15 6.16
N GLU A 102 -18.05 1.07 4.91
CA GLU A 102 -18.50 2.23 4.13
C GLU A 102 -19.69 2.93 4.79
N LYS A 103 -20.71 2.19 5.23
CA LYS A 103 -21.87 2.76 5.92
C LYS A 103 -21.52 3.38 7.27
N THR A 104 -20.63 2.73 8.03
CA THR A 104 -20.24 3.19 9.36
C THR A 104 -19.44 4.48 9.28
N PHE A 105 -18.53 4.61 8.32
CA PHE A 105 -17.58 5.72 8.30
C PHE A 105 -17.86 6.77 7.22
N GLY A 106 -18.71 6.47 6.23
CA GLY A 106 -19.02 7.39 5.14
C GLY A 106 -17.86 7.58 4.16
N ILE A 107 -17.07 6.53 3.96
CA ILE A 107 -15.89 6.50 3.08
C ILE A 107 -16.06 5.41 2.03
N ILE A 108 -15.22 5.41 1.00
CA ILE A 108 -15.15 4.31 0.02
C ILE A 108 -13.99 3.39 0.43
N VAL A 109 -14.26 2.09 0.58
CA VAL A 109 -13.27 1.08 0.99
C VAL A 109 -12.98 0.15 -0.18
N ARG A 110 -11.77 0.24 -0.73
CA ARG A 110 -11.34 -0.55 -1.90
C ARG A 110 -10.07 -1.35 -1.67
N GLY A 111 -9.41 -1.16 -0.54
CA GLY A 111 -8.25 -1.96 -0.13
C GLY A 111 -8.66 -3.21 0.62
N MET A 112 -7.83 -4.26 0.54
CA MET A 112 -8.07 -5.50 1.28
C MET A 112 -6.75 -6.18 1.69
N ALA A 113 -6.74 -6.79 2.88
CA ALA A 113 -5.80 -7.83 3.26
C ALA A 113 -6.56 -9.15 3.46
N PHE A 114 -5.97 -10.26 3.02
CA PHE A 114 -6.58 -11.58 3.22
C PHE A 114 -6.52 -11.99 4.68
N PRO A 115 -7.64 -12.41 5.30
CA PRO A 115 -7.62 -13.02 6.64
C PRO A 115 -6.85 -14.36 6.65
N ASP A 116 -6.14 -14.64 7.72
CA ASP A 116 -5.38 -15.87 8.01
C ASP A 116 -4.38 -16.24 6.92
N ARG A 117 -4.86 -16.66 5.75
CA ARG A 117 -4.04 -17.20 4.67
C ARG A 117 -4.20 -16.42 3.39
N THR A 118 -3.08 -16.04 2.84
CA THR A 118 -3.02 -15.34 1.56
C THR A 118 -3.38 -16.27 0.39
N VAL A 119 -4.11 -15.72 -0.56
CA VAL A 119 -4.28 -16.29 -1.91
C VAL A 119 -3.37 -15.52 -2.85
N ASN A 120 -2.28 -16.14 -3.30
CA ASN A 120 -1.31 -15.50 -4.18
C ASN A 120 -1.08 -16.27 -5.48
N ARG A 121 -0.60 -15.55 -6.50
CA ARG A 121 -0.41 -16.08 -7.86
C ARG A 121 0.65 -17.17 -7.96
N HIS A 122 1.59 -17.24 -7.03
CA HIS A 122 2.72 -18.18 -7.10
C HIS A 122 2.39 -19.54 -6.51
N GLN A 123 1.65 -19.56 -5.40
CA GLN A 123 1.34 -20.79 -4.68
C GLN A 123 0.07 -21.47 -5.19
N LYS A 124 -0.95 -20.68 -5.56
CA LYS A 124 -2.27 -21.18 -5.98
C LYS A 124 -2.79 -20.40 -7.19
N PRO A 125 -2.16 -20.53 -8.38
CA PRO A 125 -2.45 -19.64 -9.52
C PRO A 125 -3.90 -19.71 -10.02
N GLU A 126 -4.54 -20.87 -10.05
CA GLU A 126 -5.93 -20.99 -10.51
C GLU A 126 -6.93 -20.42 -9.49
N LEU A 127 -6.71 -20.65 -8.21
CA LEU A 127 -7.51 -20.05 -7.17
C LEU A 127 -7.32 -18.52 -7.17
N TYR A 128 -6.09 -18.05 -7.33
CA TYR A 128 -5.77 -16.63 -7.43
C TYR A 128 -6.55 -15.96 -8.56
N LYS A 129 -6.57 -16.54 -9.76
CA LYS A 129 -7.34 -15.98 -10.88
C LYS A 129 -8.83 -15.87 -10.58
N ALA A 130 -9.41 -16.92 -9.98
CA ALA A 130 -10.82 -16.93 -9.61
C ALA A 130 -11.12 -15.87 -8.52
N VAL A 131 -10.29 -15.81 -7.47
CA VAL A 131 -10.42 -14.82 -6.39
C VAL A 131 -10.28 -13.40 -6.93
N LYS A 132 -9.24 -13.13 -7.72
CA LYS A 132 -9.02 -11.82 -8.33
C LYS A 132 -10.22 -11.38 -9.15
N SER A 133 -10.80 -12.25 -9.98
CA SER A 133 -11.94 -11.91 -10.85
C SER A 133 -13.13 -11.37 -10.04
N TYR A 134 -13.54 -12.05 -8.96
CA TYR A 134 -14.66 -11.54 -8.19
C TYR A 134 -14.29 -10.37 -7.24
N LEU A 135 -13.03 -10.23 -6.85
CA LEU A 135 -12.58 -9.03 -6.14
C LEU A 135 -12.61 -7.80 -7.05
N GLU A 136 -12.26 -7.94 -8.33
CA GLU A 136 -12.40 -6.90 -9.34
C GLU A 136 -13.88 -6.53 -9.54
N ASP A 137 -14.80 -7.52 -9.62
CA ASP A 137 -16.25 -7.30 -9.68
C ASP A 137 -16.80 -6.60 -8.43
N LEU A 138 -16.16 -6.79 -7.29
CA LEU A 138 -16.45 -6.09 -6.03
C LEU A 138 -15.72 -4.75 -5.91
N ASP A 139 -15.05 -4.25 -6.96
CA ASP A 139 -14.27 -3.02 -6.98
C ASP A 139 -13.21 -2.94 -5.88
N ILE A 140 -12.63 -4.07 -5.50
CA ILE A 140 -11.43 -4.12 -4.66
C ILE A 140 -10.22 -3.78 -5.53
N ALA A 141 -9.53 -2.71 -5.18
CA ALA A 141 -8.43 -2.15 -5.98
C ALA A 141 -7.10 -2.91 -5.80
N TYR A 142 -6.83 -3.34 -4.59
CA TYR A 142 -5.62 -4.10 -4.28
C TYR A 142 -5.87 -5.12 -3.17
N THR A 143 -5.02 -6.15 -3.13
CA THR A 143 -4.92 -7.06 -1.99
C THR A 143 -3.48 -7.19 -1.52
N ARG A 144 -3.27 -7.01 -0.20
CA ARG A 144 -1.99 -7.32 0.42
C ARG A 144 -1.80 -8.83 0.49
N CYS A 145 -0.67 -9.31 -0.03
CA CYS A 145 -0.25 -10.69 0.02
C CYS A 145 0.93 -10.86 0.99
N SER A 146 0.78 -11.76 1.96
CA SER A 146 1.79 -12.11 2.94
C SER A 146 2.08 -13.61 2.90
N GLY A 147 3.24 -14.05 3.43
CA GLY A 147 3.55 -15.47 3.57
C GLY A 147 4.00 -16.19 2.29
N GLY A 148 4.48 -15.44 1.31
CA GLY A 148 5.07 -15.98 0.09
C GLY A 148 6.54 -15.60 -0.05
N ILE A 149 6.81 -14.72 -0.99
CA ILE A 149 8.13 -14.16 -1.25
C ILE A 149 8.21 -12.81 -0.56
N GLU A 150 9.25 -12.58 0.25
CA GLU A 150 9.56 -11.26 0.79
C GLU A 150 10.03 -10.34 -0.34
N ASN A 151 9.44 -9.15 -0.44
CA ASN A 151 9.87 -8.15 -1.41
C ASN A 151 11.08 -7.37 -0.87
N ASP A 152 12.22 -8.04 -0.79
CA ASP A 152 13.49 -7.46 -0.31
C ASP A 152 14.22 -6.63 -1.37
N THR A 153 13.62 -6.48 -2.54
CA THR A 153 14.02 -5.55 -3.61
C THR A 153 13.22 -4.25 -3.57
N PHE A 154 12.17 -4.20 -2.76
CA PHE A 154 11.30 -3.04 -2.55
C PHE A 154 10.60 -2.54 -3.83
N MET A 155 10.35 -3.43 -4.77
CA MET A 155 9.72 -3.08 -6.05
C MET A 155 8.22 -2.86 -5.87
N LEU A 156 7.66 -1.95 -6.66
CA LEU A 156 6.22 -1.86 -6.84
C LEU A 156 5.67 -3.16 -7.44
N PRO A 157 4.44 -3.55 -7.10
CA PRO A 157 3.85 -4.77 -7.66
C PRO A 157 3.55 -4.58 -9.15
N GLU A 158 3.70 -5.64 -9.92
CA GLU A 158 3.16 -5.72 -11.30
C GLU A 158 1.63 -5.87 -11.29
N ASP A 159 1.10 -6.52 -10.26
CA ASP A 159 -0.31 -6.76 -10.04
C ASP A 159 -0.67 -6.41 -8.60
N PHE A 160 -1.45 -5.35 -8.42
CA PHE A 160 -1.85 -4.89 -7.10
C PHE A 160 -2.76 -5.87 -6.34
N HIS A 161 -3.41 -6.83 -7.02
CA HIS A 161 -4.08 -7.94 -6.33
C HIS A 161 -3.12 -9.02 -5.81
N ASN A 162 -1.82 -8.92 -6.12
CA ASN A 162 -0.77 -9.74 -5.54
C ASN A 162 0.35 -8.84 -4.99
N TRP A 163 0.01 -7.89 -4.12
CA TRP A 163 0.98 -6.94 -3.58
C TRP A 163 1.76 -7.56 -2.43
N GLU A 164 2.95 -8.04 -2.75
CA GLU A 164 3.86 -8.67 -1.80
C GLU A 164 4.50 -7.63 -0.87
N VAL A 165 4.61 -7.99 0.40
CA VAL A 165 5.17 -7.15 1.46
C VAL A 165 6.68 -7.30 1.55
N THR A 166 7.37 -6.30 2.10
CA THR A 166 8.80 -6.42 2.43
C THR A 166 8.99 -7.46 3.52
N ALA A 167 8.33 -7.31 4.67
CA ALA A 167 8.41 -8.26 5.76
C ALA A 167 7.30 -8.05 6.80
N HIS A 168 7.03 -9.10 7.57
CA HIS A 168 6.31 -9.01 8.83
C HIS A 168 7.17 -8.28 9.88
N HIS A 169 6.57 -7.51 10.79
CA HIS A 169 7.34 -6.76 11.78
C HIS A 169 8.18 -7.66 12.72
N ASN A 170 7.77 -8.91 12.92
CA ASN A 170 8.53 -9.91 13.69
C ASN A 170 9.62 -10.63 12.87
N ASN A 171 9.84 -10.25 11.61
CA ASN A 171 10.93 -10.81 10.83
C ASN A 171 12.27 -10.38 11.44
N PRO A 172 13.17 -11.32 11.80
CA PRO A 172 14.46 -10.97 12.42
C PRO A 172 15.37 -10.11 11.53
N ARG A 173 15.09 -10.07 10.21
CA ARG A 173 15.82 -9.26 9.24
C ARG A 173 15.19 -7.89 8.96
N LEU A 174 14.09 -7.52 9.65
CA LEU A 174 13.38 -6.28 9.34
C LEU A 174 14.27 -5.04 9.40
N MET A 175 15.12 -4.94 10.43
CA MET A 175 16.06 -3.81 10.57
C MET A 175 17.14 -3.82 9.50
N GLU A 176 17.60 -4.99 9.06
CA GLU A 176 18.52 -5.15 7.91
C GLU A 176 17.82 -4.68 6.62
N TYR A 177 16.56 -5.04 6.41
CA TYR A 177 15.78 -4.55 5.26
C TYR A 177 15.57 -3.04 5.30
N ALA A 178 15.33 -2.48 6.48
CA ALA A 178 15.22 -1.02 6.63
C ALA A 178 16.54 -0.33 6.26
N ASP A 179 17.69 -0.83 6.72
CA ASP A 179 19.00 -0.31 6.35
C ASP A 179 19.22 -0.41 4.83
N LYS A 180 19.02 -1.59 4.24
CA LYS A 180 19.14 -1.82 2.80
C LYS A 180 18.25 -0.86 1.98
N PHE A 181 17.00 -0.66 2.41
CA PHE A 181 16.08 0.26 1.75
C PHE A 181 16.57 1.72 1.81
N LEU A 182 17.05 2.15 2.96
CA LEU A 182 17.54 3.51 3.17
C LEU A 182 18.82 3.80 2.37
N GLU A 183 19.70 2.81 2.22
CA GLU A 183 20.95 2.92 1.47
C GLU A 183 20.77 2.97 -0.07
N ILE A 184 19.63 2.50 -0.59
CA ILE A 184 19.37 2.54 -2.04
C ILE A 184 19.32 3.99 -2.52
N ASP A 185 20.25 4.37 -3.39
CA ASP A 185 20.15 5.57 -4.20
C ASP A 185 19.62 5.17 -5.58
N VAL A 186 18.34 5.47 -5.82
CA VAL A 186 17.65 5.12 -7.06
C VAL A 186 18.19 5.93 -8.24
N ASP A 187 18.55 7.19 -8.02
CA ASP A 187 19.00 8.07 -9.09
C ASP A 187 20.46 7.80 -9.50
N ALA A 188 21.24 7.20 -8.62
CA ALA A 188 22.58 6.69 -8.95
C ALA A 188 22.55 5.34 -9.69
N GLN A 189 21.38 4.66 -9.75
CA GLN A 189 21.26 3.40 -10.48
C GLN A 189 21.42 3.60 -11.99
N TYR A 190 21.85 2.53 -12.68
CA TYR A 190 21.83 2.51 -14.14
C TYR A 190 20.39 2.74 -14.66
N ARG A 191 20.23 3.44 -15.78
CA ARG A 191 18.94 3.92 -16.30
C ARG A 191 17.82 2.89 -16.27
N SER A 192 18.08 1.62 -16.63
CA SER A 192 17.07 0.56 -16.61
C SER A 192 16.68 0.06 -15.21
N ARG A 193 17.25 0.59 -14.14
CA ARG A 193 17.02 0.17 -12.75
C ARG A 193 16.49 1.28 -11.84
N ARG A 194 16.15 2.43 -12.41
CA ARG A 194 15.70 3.63 -11.68
C ARG A 194 14.23 3.58 -11.26
N MET A 195 13.65 2.40 -11.11
CA MET A 195 12.31 2.25 -10.56
C MET A 195 12.26 2.70 -9.10
N PRO A 196 11.18 3.38 -8.66
CA PRO A 196 11.03 3.76 -7.25
C PRO A 196 10.89 2.53 -6.35
N ARG A 197 11.11 2.72 -5.05
CA ARG A 197 11.11 1.66 -4.04
C ARG A 197 10.03 1.89 -3.00
N VAL A 198 9.40 0.80 -2.54
CA VAL A 198 8.39 0.81 -1.47
C VAL A 198 8.82 -0.13 -0.37
N PHE A 199 9.03 0.39 0.84
CA PHE A 199 9.16 -0.42 2.04
C PHE A 199 7.76 -0.70 2.59
N PHE A 200 7.37 -1.96 2.63
CA PHE A 200 6.04 -2.39 3.00
C PHE A 200 6.08 -3.35 4.20
N MET A 201 5.84 -2.82 5.41
CA MET A 201 5.79 -3.60 6.64
C MET A 201 4.34 -3.95 7.00
N TYR A 202 4.13 -5.16 7.57
CA TYR A 202 2.82 -5.58 8.04
C TYR A 202 2.89 -6.37 9.34
N GLY A 203 1.72 -6.59 9.96
CA GLY A 203 1.58 -7.41 11.16
C GLY A 203 0.27 -7.15 11.89
N HIS A 204 0.27 -7.49 13.18
CA HIS A 204 -0.84 -7.27 14.10
C HIS A 204 -0.34 -6.50 15.32
N SER A 205 -1.02 -5.44 15.70
CA SER A 205 -0.58 -4.58 16.83
C SER A 205 -0.54 -5.32 18.18
N PHE A 206 -1.42 -6.33 18.36
CA PHE A 206 -1.44 -7.13 19.59
C PHE A 206 -0.16 -7.95 19.82
N GLU A 207 0.59 -8.22 18.76
CA GLU A 207 1.84 -8.97 18.85
C GLU A 207 2.90 -8.19 19.63
N PHE A 208 2.94 -6.87 19.52
CA PHE A 208 3.85 -6.02 20.31
C PHE A 208 3.55 -6.10 21.81
N ASP A 209 2.27 -6.25 22.19
CA ASP A 209 1.88 -6.43 23.58
C ASP A 209 2.18 -7.84 24.06
N ARG A 210 1.83 -8.85 23.27
CA ARG A 210 2.16 -10.27 23.55
C ARG A 210 3.65 -10.47 23.77
N ASP A 211 4.47 -9.88 22.90
CA ASP A 211 5.92 -10.09 22.88
C ASP A 211 6.67 -9.02 23.72
N GLN A 212 5.94 -8.09 24.37
CA GLN A 212 6.45 -7.02 25.24
C GLN A 212 7.55 -6.19 24.57
N ASN A 213 7.40 -5.86 23.29
CA ASN A 213 8.41 -5.23 22.45
C ASN A 213 7.94 -3.95 21.74
N TRP A 214 7.11 -3.14 22.37
CA TRP A 214 6.68 -1.83 21.86
C TRP A 214 7.85 -0.89 21.55
N ASP A 215 8.93 -0.98 22.32
CA ASP A 215 10.19 -0.27 22.08
C ASP A 215 10.85 -0.64 20.75
N TYR A 216 10.69 -1.88 20.30
CA TYR A 216 11.12 -2.30 18.97
C TYR A 216 10.32 -1.59 17.86
N LEU A 217 8.99 -1.44 18.00
CA LEU A 217 8.20 -0.66 17.06
C LEU A 217 8.70 0.79 17.00
N GLU A 218 8.94 1.41 18.16
CA GLU A 218 9.46 2.78 18.20
C GLU A 218 10.83 2.89 17.53
N ALA A 219 11.73 1.90 17.71
CA ALA A 219 13.00 1.86 17.03
C ALA A 219 12.87 1.77 15.50
N VAL A 220 11.92 0.97 14.99
CA VAL A 220 11.60 0.88 13.56
C VAL A 220 11.04 2.22 13.06
N CYS A 221 10.10 2.82 13.79
CA CYS A 221 9.52 4.11 13.44
C CYS A 221 10.60 5.20 13.38
N GLN A 222 11.46 5.27 14.40
CA GLN A 222 12.56 6.24 14.46
C GLN A 222 13.55 6.07 13.30
N LYS A 223 13.83 4.82 12.89
CA LYS A 223 14.71 4.54 11.76
C LYS A 223 14.14 5.04 10.43
N LEU A 224 12.85 4.86 10.21
CA LEU A 224 12.19 5.13 8.93
C LEU A 224 11.63 6.56 8.81
N ALA A 225 11.22 7.18 9.92
CA ALA A 225 10.50 8.46 9.92
C ALA A 225 11.37 9.69 9.64
N GLY A 226 10.70 10.83 9.30
CA GLY A 226 11.32 12.15 9.25
C GLY A 226 12.29 12.38 8.08
N ARG A 227 12.23 11.58 7.03
CA ARG A 227 13.14 11.68 5.86
C ARG A 227 12.45 12.38 4.72
N GLU A 228 13.06 13.42 4.20
CA GLU A 228 12.51 14.25 3.12
C GLU A 228 12.38 13.47 1.80
N GLU A 229 13.30 12.55 1.54
CA GLU A 229 13.33 11.71 0.34
C GLU A 229 12.28 10.59 0.31
N ILE A 230 11.54 10.37 1.43
CA ILE A 230 10.54 9.31 1.56
C ILE A 230 9.13 9.90 1.55
N TRP A 231 8.24 9.26 0.81
CA TRP A 231 6.80 9.48 0.89
C TRP A 231 6.17 8.48 1.85
N TYR A 232 5.61 8.98 2.94
CA TYR A 232 4.83 8.17 3.90
C TYR A 232 3.40 8.14 3.43
N ALA A 233 2.92 6.97 3.01
CA ALA A 233 1.63 6.83 2.34
C ALA A 233 0.89 5.56 2.79
N THR A 234 -0.43 5.60 2.68
CA THR A 234 -1.26 4.40 2.79
C THR A 234 -1.17 3.56 1.52
N ASN A 235 -1.64 2.31 1.58
CA ASN A 235 -1.65 1.45 0.41
C ASN A 235 -2.51 2.05 -0.72
N MET A 236 -3.68 2.61 -0.39
CA MET A 236 -4.57 3.21 -1.38
C MET A 236 -3.97 4.48 -2.01
N GLU A 237 -3.24 5.29 -1.24
CA GLU A 237 -2.54 6.46 -1.81
C GLU A 237 -1.51 6.03 -2.85
N ILE A 238 -0.70 4.99 -2.55
CA ILE A 238 0.28 4.45 -3.50
C ILE A 238 -0.43 3.86 -4.74
N TYR A 239 -1.47 3.05 -4.54
CA TYR A 239 -2.27 2.50 -5.62
C TYR A 239 -2.80 3.58 -6.56
N ASN A 240 -3.51 4.56 -6.00
CA ASN A 240 -4.11 5.64 -6.78
C ASN A 240 -3.07 6.45 -7.54
N TYR A 241 -1.94 6.75 -6.91
CA TYR A 241 -0.87 7.52 -7.53
C TYR A 241 -0.21 6.78 -8.70
N ILE A 242 0.06 5.49 -8.54
CA ILE A 242 0.64 4.67 -9.61
C ILE A 242 -0.33 4.52 -10.78
N HIS A 243 -1.63 4.34 -10.52
CA HIS A 243 -2.65 4.31 -11.57
C HIS A 243 -2.81 5.67 -12.26
N ALA A 244 -2.70 6.77 -11.53
CA ALA A 244 -2.69 8.11 -12.14
C ALA A 244 -1.47 8.28 -13.07
N TYR A 245 -0.28 7.85 -12.66
CA TYR A 245 0.90 7.83 -13.54
C TYR A 245 0.67 6.95 -14.78
N GLN A 246 0.12 5.76 -14.63
CA GLN A 246 -0.19 4.85 -15.74
C GLN A 246 -1.24 5.39 -16.71
N SER A 247 -2.05 6.36 -16.27
CA SER A 247 -3.07 7.02 -17.09
C SER A 247 -2.52 8.18 -17.94
N LEU A 248 -1.24 8.51 -17.82
CA LEU A 248 -0.60 9.52 -18.68
C LEU A 248 -0.71 9.12 -20.14
N VAL A 249 -1.09 10.07 -20.98
CA VAL A 249 -1.27 9.88 -22.45
C VAL A 249 -0.10 10.47 -23.19
N TYR A 250 0.50 9.70 -24.06
CA TYR A 250 1.66 10.09 -24.86
C TYR A 250 1.28 10.28 -26.33
N SER A 251 1.89 11.29 -27.00
CA SER A 251 1.84 11.40 -28.45
C SER A 251 2.51 10.22 -29.14
N ALA A 252 2.23 10.03 -30.42
CA ALA A 252 2.78 8.90 -31.20
C ALA A 252 4.32 8.89 -31.27
N ASP A 253 4.95 10.07 -31.23
CA ASP A 253 6.41 10.23 -31.18
C ASP A 253 6.98 10.17 -29.75
N GLY A 254 6.10 10.11 -28.73
CA GLY A 254 6.48 10.07 -27.31
C GLY A 254 6.99 11.41 -26.75
N LEU A 255 6.91 12.50 -27.48
CA LEU A 255 7.45 13.80 -27.04
C LEU A 255 6.45 14.66 -26.27
N LEU A 256 5.14 14.48 -26.49
CA LEU A 256 4.11 15.16 -25.72
C LEU A 256 3.51 14.20 -24.69
N VAL A 257 3.29 14.70 -23.46
CA VAL A 257 2.64 13.97 -22.40
C VAL A 257 1.49 14.80 -21.86
N TYR A 258 0.30 14.20 -21.80
CA TYR A 258 -0.91 14.79 -21.23
C TYR A 258 -1.32 14.05 -19.95
N ASN A 259 -1.67 14.79 -18.91
CA ASN A 259 -2.18 14.25 -17.65
C ASN A 259 -3.71 14.40 -17.57
N PRO A 260 -4.50 13.32 -17.80
CA PRO A 260 -5.96 13.37 -17.71
C PRO A 260 -6.49 13.23 -16.26
N THR A 261 -5.62 13.12 -15.27
CA THR A 261 -5.99 12.79 -13.88
C THR A 261 -6.12 14.05 -13.01
N LEU A 262 -6.55 13.87 -11.76
CA LEU A 262 -6.59 14.93 -10.75
C LEU A 262 -5.30 15.02 -9.91
N TYR A 263 -4.31 14.17 -10.17
CA TYR A 263 -3.05 14.13 -9.45
C TYR A 263 -1.98 14.95 -10.14
N GLU A 264 -1.17 15.68 -9.38
CA GLU A 264 0.13 16.11 -9.85
C GLU A 264 1.05 14.89 -9.93
N ILE A 265 1.71 14.68 -11.07
CA ILE A 265 2.51 13.47 -11.33
C ILE A 265 3.95 13.85 -11.59
N TRP A 266 4.86 13.18 -10.90
CA TRP A 266 6.29 13.21 -11.12
C TRP A 266 6.73 11.90 -11.78
N PHE A 267 7.63 12.01 -12.76
CA PHE A 267 8.17 10.82 -13.45
C PHE A 267 9.57 11.13 -14.02
N ASP A 268 10.36 10.08 -14.14
CA ASP A 268 11.71 10.13 -14.71
C ASP A 268 11.66 9.57 -16.12
N VAL A 269 12.21 10.30 -17.08
CA VAL A 269 12.44 9.81 -18.44
C VAL A 269 13.92 9.88 -18.73
N ASP A 270 14.57 8.73 -18.90
CA ASP A 270 15.99 8.58 -19.22
C ASP A 270 16.94 9.35 -18.28
N GLY A 271 16.51 9.57 -17.02
CA GLY A 271 17.28 10.28 -15.99
C GLY A 271 16.92 11.76 -15.83
N ILE A 272 15.91 12.23 -16.54
CA ILE A 272 15.39 13.59 -16.41
C ILE A 272 14.07 13.53 -15.63
N LEU A 273 14.01 14.26 -14.52
CA LEU A 273 12.79 14.39 -13.73
C LEU A 273 11.82 15.37 -14.39
N TYR A 274 10.59 14.92 -14.61
CA TYR A 274 9.47 15.72 -15.09
C TYR A 274 8.38 15.83 -14.03
N HIS A 275 7.62 16.91 -14.13
CA HIS A 275 6.44 17.17 -13.32
C HIS A 275 5.32 17.68 -14.22
N ILE A 276 4.10 17.12 -14.05
CA ILE A 276 2.94 17.48 -14.86
C ILE A 276 1.70 17.63 -13.97
N LYS A 277 1.02 18.76 -14.11
CA LYS A 277 -0.19 19.08 -13.34
C LYS A 277 -1.44 18.44 -13.94
N PRO A 278 -2.55 18.36 -13.18
CA PRO A 278 -3.85 17.95 -13.71
C PRO A 278 -4.27 18.73 -14.95
N GLY A 279 -4.65 18.03 -16.01
CA GLY A 279 -5.09 18.63 -17.29
C GLY A 279 -3.99 19.30 -18.11
N GLU A 280 -2.74 19.23 -17.69
CA GLU A 280 -1.60 19.84 -18.40
C GLU A 280 -1.08 18.92 -19.52
N THR A 281 -0.51 19.54 -20.55
CA THR A 281 0.31 18.88 -21.57
C THR A 281 1.70 19.47 -21.56
N ILE A 282 2.71 18.65 -21.43
CA ILE A 282 4.12 19.08 -21.47
C ILE A 282 4.85 18.44 -22.64
N THR A 283 5.98 19.06 -23.03
CA THR A 283 6.90 18.52 -24.03
C THR A 283 8.13 17.95 -23.32
N LEU A 284 8.46 16.71 -23.62
CA LEU A 284 9.71 16.09 -23.17
C LEU A 284 10.87 16.61 -24.03
N ARG A 285 12.07 16.65 -23.46
CA ARG A 285 13.25 17.06 -24.23
C ARG A 285 13.61 16.00 -25.27
N ASP A 286 13.95 16.46 -26.47
CA ASP A 286 14.34 15.62 -27.61
C ASP A 286 15.82 15.20 -27.53
N GLU A 287 16.36 15.00 -26.32
CA GLU A 287 17.79 14.67 -26.12
C GLU A 287 18.10 13.18 -26.17
N VAL A 288 17.17 12.36 -26.66
CA VAL A 288 17.44 10.93 -26.86
C VAL A 288 18.13 10.75 -28.21
N HIS A 289 19.42 10.99 -28.25
CA HIS A 289 20.24 10.44 -29.33
C HIS A 289 20.30 8.90 -29.17
N PHE A 290 19.78 8.22 -30.18
CA PHE A 290 19.89 6.78 -30.35
C PHE A 290 21.36 6.33 -30.48
#